data_65dba70d6a081e6a97a3abb1e2a5102b
#
_entry.id   65dba70d6a081e6a97a3abb1e2a5102b
#
_cell.length_a   1.000
_cell.length_b   1.000
_cell.length_c   1.000
_cell.angle_alpha   90.00
_cell.angle_beta   90.00
_cell.angle_gamma   90.00
#
_symmetry.space_group_name_H-M   'P 1'
#
loop_
_entity.id
_entity.type
_entity.pdbx_description
1 polymer ?
#
loop_
_entity_poly.entity_id
_entity_poly.type
_entity_poly.pdbx_seq_one_letter_code
_entity_poly.pdbx_strand_id
1 'polypeptide(L)'
;MAEADLRSRAEWPAGRVLVQAATYNERENITGLIDAVLAVSPELQLLIIDDDSPDGTGRVALERAEREPRLHVLVRKGRRGLGSAIVEGFQEARAHGFEVGVNMDADFSHDPADIPRLVAAVDALGERPVDVAIGSRRVPGGRTVGWPLKRHVISRAVSLFTRWVLWVPVRDVSSGFRAVRLGMLDRIAERNSALAAAECPNGYAFFEYMLWAVHRAGGRIVEVPITFTDRTHGASKADFAEARRSIGELLRLAVRTWFGVFVRRSHKP
;
A
#
# COMPACT_ATOMS: atom_id res chain seq x y z
N MET A 1 -26.50 -10.46 11.74
CA MET A 1 -25.76 -11.11 10.64
C MET A 1 -24.96 -10.03 9.95
N ALA A 2 -23.66 -10.19 9.76
CA ALA A 2 -22.88 -9.26 8.96
C ALA A 2 -23.36 -9.34 7.51
N GLU A 3 -23.57 -8.20 6.87
CA GLU A 3 -23.93 -8.14 5.45
C GLU A 3 -22.73 -8.64 4.62
N ALA A 4 -23.00 -9.50 3.62
CA ALA A 4 -21.92 -10.06 2.78
C ALA A 4 -21.27 -8.98 1.91
N ASP A 5 -19.97 -9.10 1.70
CA ASP A 5 -19.23 -8.25 0.78
C ASP A 5 -19.78 -8.37 -0.65
N LEU A 6 -19.80 -7.25 -1.38
CA LEU A 6 -20.18 -7.24 -2.78
C LEU A 6 -18.89 -7.34 -3.63
N ARG A 7 -18.94 -8.22 -4.66
CA ARG A 7 -17.81 -8.43 -5.59
C ARG A 7 -18.28 -8.28 -7.02
N SER A 8 -17.41 -7.80 -7.90
CA SER A 8 -17.63 -7.88 -9.33
C SER A 8 -17.69 -9.34 -9.78
N ARG A 9 -18.48 -9.63 -10.82
CA ARG A 9 -18.64 -10.99 -11.37
C ARG A 9 -17.60 -11.38 -12.40
N ALA A 10 -16.69 -10.47 -12.75
CA ALA A 10 -15.65 -10.73 -13.73
C ALA A 10 -14.75 -11.88 -13.26
N GLU A 11 -14.52 -12.84 -14.15
CA GLU A 11 -13.46 -13.84 -13.95
C GLU A 11 -12.11 -13.12 -13.91
N TRP A 12 -11.16 -13.65 -13.14
CA TRP A 12 -9.82 -13.11 -13.06
C TRP A 12 -8.99 -13.66 -14.22
N PRO A 13 -8.75 -12.87 -15.29
CA PRO A 13 -7.89 -13.34 -16.37
C PRO A 13 -6.46 -13.54 -15.86
N ALA A 14 -5.73 -14.45 -16.48
CA ALA A 14 -4.33 -14.63 -16.15
C ALA A 14 -3.56 -13.32 -16.32
N GLY A 15 -2.78 -12.93 -15.33
CA GLY A 15 -2.02 -11.71 -15.34
C GLY A 15 -0.85 -11.77 -14.36
N ARG A 16 0.18 -10.96 -14.63
CA ARG A 16 1.36 -10.91 -13.79
C ARG A 16 1.27 -9.81 -12.73
N VAL A 17 0.65 -8.70 -13.07
CA VAL A 17 0.60 -7.49 -12.24
C VAL A 17 -0.84 -7.11 -11.95
N LEU A 18 -1.18 -6.99 -10.66
CA LEU A 18 -2.42 -6.41 -10.21
C LEU A 18 -2.14 -5.06 -9.53
N VAL A 19 -2.76 -4.01 -10.05
CA VAL A 19 -2.81 -2.72 -9.36
C VAL A 19 -4.00 -2.72 -8.41
N GLN A 20 -3.84 -2.20 -7.21
CA GLN A 20 -4.94 -2.04 -6.26
C GLN A 20 -5.04 -0.63 -5.73
N ALA A 21 -6.26 -0.17 -5.49
CA ALA A 21 -6.55 1.09 -4.83
C ALA A 21 -7.64 0.90 -3.77
N ALA A 22 -7.31 1.22 -2.52
CA ALA A 22 -8.30 1.26 -1.45
C ALA A 22 -9.05 2.59 -1.50
N THR A 23 -10.39 2.53 -1.45
CA THR A 23 -11.25 3.71 -1.59
C THR A 23 -12.20 3.89 -0.42
N TYR A 24 -12.43 5.15 -0.06
CA TYR A 24 -13.51 5.58 0.82
C TYR A 24 -13.89 7.03 0.50
N ASN A 25 -15.11 7.25 -0.06
CA ASN A 25 -15.59 8.55 -0.54
C ASN A 25 -14.66 9.16 -1.61
N GLU A 26 -14.50 8.42 -2.71
CA GLU A 26 -13.67 8.82 -3.87
C GLU A 26 -14.49 8.86 -5.18
N ARG A 27 -15.81 9.08 -5.08
CA ARG A 27 -16.72 9.04 -6.22
C ARG A 27 -16.31 9.96 -7.38
N GLU A 28 -15.76 11.13 -7.05
CA GLU A 28 -15.32 12.10 -8.06
C GLU A 28 -14.05 11.64 -8.81
N ASN A 29 -13.24 10.82 -8.16
CA ASN A 29 -11.95 10.38 -8.68
C ASN A 29 -12.01 8.99 -9.36
N ILE A 30 -12.93 8.12 -8.92
CA ILE A 30 -12.87 6.69 -9.21
C ILE A 30 -12.91 6.35 -10.71
N THR A 31 -13.77 7.00 -11.48
CA THR A 31 -13.89 6.72 -12.93
C THR A 31 -12.62 7.11 -13.67
N GLY A 32 -12.10 8.32 -13.40
CA GLY A 32 -10.85 8.79 -14.00
C GLY A 32 -9.65 7.95 -13.60
N LEU A 33 -9.58 7.49 -12.35
CA LEU A 33 -8.53 6.60 -11.87
C LEU A 33 -8.55 5.26 -12.62
N ILE A 34 -9.72 4.64 -12.75
CA ILE A 34 -9.89 3.39 -13.49
C ILE A 34 -9.36 3.54 -14.92
N ASP A 35 -9.82 4.58 -15.62
CA ASP A 35 -9.40 4.83 -16.99
C ASP A 35 -7.89 5.09 -17.10
N ALA A 36 -7.33 5.90 -16.19
CA ALA A 36 -5.91 6.24 -16.20
C ALA A 36 -5.01 5.02 -15.92
N VAL A 37 -5.37 4.17 -14.95
CA VAL A 37 -4.58 2.96 -14.64
C VAL A 37 -4.64 1.94 -15.76
N LEU A 38 -5.84 1.68 -16.31
CA LEU A 38 -6.02 0.68 -17.36
C LEU A 38 -5.46 1.13 -18.72
N ALA A 39 -5.26 2.44 -18.92
CA ALA A 39 -4.59 2.99 -20.09
C ALA A 39 -3.07 2.80 -20.07
N VAL A 40 -2.45 2.55 -18.92
CA VAL A 40 -0.99 2.38 -18.79
C VAL A 40 -0.48 1.17 -19.58
N SER A 41 -1.20 0.05 -19.53
CA SER A 41 -0.87 -1.16 -20.29
C SER A 41 -2.10 -2.06 -20.42
N PRO A 42 -2.28 -2.74 -21.56
CA PRO A 42 -3.35 -3.72 -21.74
C PRO A 42 -3.22 -4.96 -20.83
N GLU A 43 -2.03 -5.21 -20.29
CA GLU A 43 -1.75 -6.36 -19.42
C GLU A 43 -2.04 -6.08 -17.94
N LEU A 44 -2.25 -4.80 -17.58
CA LEU A 44 -2.57 -4.44 -16.21
C LEU A 44 -4.02 -4.79 -15.87
N GLN A 45 -4.20 -5.31 -14.67
CA GLN A 45 -5.51 -5.45 -14.04
C GLN A 45 -5.60 -4.55 -12.82
N LEU A 46 -6.79 -4.10 -12.49
CA LEU A 46 -7.06 -3.17 -11.40
C LEU A 46 -8.07 -3.77 -10.43
N LEU A 47 -7.76 -3.76 -9.15
CA LEU A 47 -8.68 -4.07 -8.06
C LEU A 47 -9.01 -2.81 -7.27
N ILE A 48 -10.28 -2.41 -7.28
CA ILE A 48 -10.81 -1.39 -6.37
C ILE A 48 -11.33 -2.08 -5.11
N ILE A 49 -10.87 -1.61 -3.95
CA ILE A 49 -11.31 -2.12 -2.65
C ILE A 49 -12.01 -0.98 -1.92
N ASP A 50 -13.33 -1.02 -1.91
CA ASP A 50 -14.16 0.04 -1.35
C ASP A 50 -14.68 -0.30 0.04
N ASP A 51 -14.45 0.58 1.01
CA ASP A 51 -14.87 0.41 2.40
C ASP A 51 -16.32 0.86 2.62
N ASP A 52 -17.23 0.35 1.78
CA ASP A 52 -18.67 0.64 1.82
C ASP A 52 -18.97 2.15 1.83
N SER A 53 -18.42 2.83 0.81
CA SER A 53 -18.50 4.28 0.68
C SER A 53 -19.96 4.77 0.55
N PRO A 54 -20.43 5.65 1.43
CA PRO A 54 -21.80 6.18 1.38
C PRO A 54 -22.06 7.09 0.18
N ASP A 55 -21.00 7.66 -0.46
CA ASP A 55 -21.12 8.49 -1.66
C ASP A 55 -21.40 7.70 -2.94
N GLY A 56 -21.34 6.37 -2.87
CA GLY A 56 -21.59 5.46 -3.98
C GLY A 56 -20.35 5.15 -4.82
N THR A 57 -19.14 5.40 -4.32
CA THR A 57 -17.87 5.03 -4.99
C THR A 57 -17.87 3.56 -5.43
N GLY A 58 -18.13 2.63 -4.49
CA GLY A 58 -18.16 1.19 -4.78
C GLY A 58 -19.19 0.80 -5.83
N ARG A 59 -20.36 1.45 -5.83
CA ARG A 59 -21.40 1.20 -6.85
C ARG A 59 -20.92 1.62 -8.23
N VAL A 60 -20.34 2.80 -8.37
CA VAL A 60 -19.81 3.28 -9.66
C VAL A 60 -18.73 2.34 -10.19
N ALA A 61 -17.84 1.86 -9.31
CA ALA A 61 -16.80 0.90 -9.67
C ALA A 61 -17.42 -0.45 -10.13
N LEU A 62 -18.43 -0.98 -9.43
CA LEU A 62 -19.13 -2.22 -9.81
C LEU A 62 -19.81 -2.10 -11.17
N GLU A 63 -20.54 -1.00 -11.44
CA GLU A 63 -21.19 -0.73 -12.71
C GLU A 63 -20.15 -0.67 -13.87
N ARG A 64 -18.96 -0.11 -13.59
CA ARG A 64 -17.87 -0.06 -14.58
C ARG A 64 -17.27 -1.44 -14.84
N ALA A 65 -17.14 -2.29 -13.82
CA ALA A 65 -16.60 -3.64 -13.91
C ALA A 65 -17.47 -4.58 -14.78
N GLU A 66 -18.75 -4.30 -14.95
CA GLU A 66 -19.62 -5.06 -15.87
C GLU A 66 -19.18 -4.98 -17.34
N ARG A 67 -18.42 -3.93 -17.71
CA ARG A 67 -17.99 -3.63 -19.07
C ARG A 67 -16.49 -3.65 -19.28
N GLU A 68 -15.71 -3.77 -18.21
CA GLU A 68 -14.25 -3.81 -18.25
C GLU A 68 -13.74 -5.09 -17.54
N PRO A 69 -13.37 -6.13 -18.27
CA PRO A 69 -12.98 -7.41 -17.70
C PRO A 69 -11.67 -7.36 -16.90
N ARG A 70 -10.87 -6.30 -17.06
CA ARG A 70 -9.64 -6.09 -16.29
C ARG A 70 -9.87 -5.34 -14.97
N LEU A 71 -11.12 -4.94 -14.69
CA LEU A 71 -11.49 -4.24 -13.47
C LEU A 71 -12.19 -5.21 -12.51
N HIS A 72 -11.60 -5.37 -11.35
CA HIS A 72 -12.17 -6.13 -10.24
C HIS A 72 -12.57 -5.18 -9.12
N VAL A 73 -13.64 -5.51 -8.42
CA VAL A 73 -14.16 -4.65 -7.34
C VAL A 73 -14.54 -5.52 -6.16
N LEU A 74 -14.11 -5.09 -4.97
CA LEU A 74 -14.49 -5.66 -3.68
C LEU A 74 -15.04 -4.53 -2.80
N VAL A 75 -16.34 -4.57 -2.49
CA VAL A 75 -16.97 -3.66 -1.53
C VAL A 75 -17.06 -4.38 -0.18
N ARG A 76 -16.32 -3.90 0.82
CA ARG A 76 -16.19 -4.50 2.15
C ARG A 76 -17.28 -3.98 3.09
N LYS A 77 -18.36 -4.69 3.21
CA LYS A 77 -19.53 -4.28 4.01
C LYS A 77 -19.21 -4.19 5.50
N GLY A 78 -19.56 -3.03 6.10
CA GLY A 78 -19.41 -2.79 7.54
C GLY A 78 -17.96 -2.80 8.06
N ARG A 79 -16.97 -2.82 7.18
CA ARG A 79 -15.54 -2.83 7.53
C ARG A 79 -14.86 -1.56 7.03
N ARG A 80 -13.94 -1.04 7.84
CA ARG A 80 -13.12 0.13 7.49
C ARG A 80 -11.68 -0.06 7.93
N GLY A 81 -10.77 0.39 7.12
CA GLY A 81 -9.37 0.47 7.48
C GLY A 81 -8.43 0.27 6.31
N LEU A 82 -7.64 1.30 6.02
CA LEU A 82 -6.69 1.35 4.91
C LEU A 82 -5.75 0.14 4.90
N GLY A 83 -5.12 -0.17 6.03
CA GLY A 83 -4.19 -1.29 6.13
C GLY A 83 -4.84 -2.63 5.84
N SER A 84 -6.02 -2.90 6.42
CA SER A 84 -6.75 -4.15 6.18
C SER A 84 -7.24 -4.27 4.73
N ALA A 85 -7.64 -3.16 4.09
CA ALA A 85 -8.00 -3.15 2.67
C ALA A 85 -6.81 -3.52 1.78
N ILE A 86 -5.65 -2.92 2.03
CA ILE A 86 -4.43 -3.20 1.26
C ILE A 86 -3.98 -4.65 1.42
N VAL A 87 -4.01 -5.19 2.65
CA VAL A 87 -3.66 -6.60 2.90
C VAL A 87 -4.60 -7.54 2.17
N GLU A 88 -5.91 -7.30 2.27
CA GLU A 88 -6.92 -8.12 1.59
C GLU A 88 -6.72 -8.09 0.06
N GLY A 89 -6.45 -6.92 -0.51
CA GLY A 89 -6.17 -6.82 -1.93
C GLY A 89 -4.92 -7.58 -2.38
N PHE A 90 -3.84 -7.55 -1.60
CA PHE A 90 -2.66 -8.38 -1.90
C PHE A 90 -2.93 -9.87 -1.73
N GLN A 91 -3.78 -10.26 -0.77
CA GLN A 91 -4.21 -11.66 -0.61
C GLN A 91 -5.07 -12.12 -1.80
N GLU A 92 -6.01 -11.28 -2.27
CA GLU A 92 -6.78 -11.54 -3.49
C GLU A 92 -5.87 -11.67 -4.71
N ALA A 93 -4.95 -10.73 -4.91
CA ALA A 93 -3.98 -10.79 -6.00
C ALA A 93 -3.22 -12.12 -6.01
N ARG A 94 -2.76 -12.54 -4.84
CA ARG A 94 -2.02 -13.79 -4.69
C ARG A 94 -2.89 -15.02 -4.93
N ALA A 95 -4.10 -15.05 -4.38
CA ALA A 95 -5.04 -16.15 -4.56
C ALA A 95 -5.39 -16.39 -6.04
N HIS A 96 -5.35 -15.32 -6.86
CA HIS A 96 -5.59 -15.37 -8.29
C HIS A 96 -4.31 -15.50 -9.14
N GLY A 97 -3.15 -15.80 -8.53
CA GLY A 97 -1.93 -16.16 -9.23
C GLY A 97 -1.09 -14.98 -9.74
N PHE A 98 -1.36 -13.75 -9.33
CA PHE A 98 -0.50 -12.62 -9.65
C PHE A 98 0.84 -12.72 -8.92
N GLU A 99 1.90 -12.24 -9.57
CA GLU A 99 3.25 -12.23 -9.02
C GLU A 99 3.59 -10.91 -8.31
N VAL A 100 3.09 -9.81 -8.85
CA VAL A 100 3.36 -8.45 -8.37
C VAL A 100 2.05 -7.73 -8.08
N GLY A 101 1.92 -7.20 -6.88
CA GLY A 101 0.85 -6.29 -6.49
C GLY A 101 1.37 -4.86 -6.42
N VAL A 102 0.67 -3.92 -7.03
CA VAL A 102 0.98 -2.49 -6.95
C VAL A 102 -0.12 -1.79 -6.16
N ASN A 103 0.21 -1.18 -5.02
CA ASN A 103 -0.72 -0.32 -4.28
C ASN A 103 -0.54 1.14 -4.66
N MET A 104 -1.63 1.85 -4.87
CA MET A 104 -1.64 3.30 -5.06
C MET A 104 -2.87 3.94 -4.41
N ASP A 105 -2.79 5.25 -4.14
CA ASP A 105 -3.93 6.02 -3.64
C ASP A 105 -4.90 6.38 -4.77
N ALA A 106 -6.18 6.56 -4.43
CA ALA A 106 -7.24 6.79 -5.41
C ALA A 106 -7.48 8.28 -5.75
N ASP A 107 -6.68 9.19 -5.20
CA ASP A 107 -6.90 10.64 -5.26
C ASP A 107 -5.99 11.38 -6.26
N PHE A 108 -5.39 10.65 -7.20
CA PHE A 108 -4.43 11.16 -8.19
C PHE A 108 -3.17 11.81 -7.61
N SER A 109 -2.88 11.61 -6.32
CA SER A 109 -1.60 12.04 -5.77
C SER A 109 -0.40 11.23 -6.30
N HIS A 110 -0.66 10.03 -6.78
CA HIS A 110 0.28 9.16 -7.50
C HIS A 110 -0.07 9.12 -8.99
N ASP A 111 0.93 9.33 -9.85
CA ASP A 111 0.75 9.24 -11.29
C ASP A 111 0.74 7.76 -11.74
N PRO A 112 -0.33 7.24 -12.36
CA PRO A 112 -0.35 5.88 -12.89
C PRO A 112 0.77 5.59 -13.90
N ALA A 113 1.29 6.60 -14.59
CA ALA A 113 2.41 6.46 -15.52
C ALA A 113 3.72 5.99 -14.85
N ASP A 114 3.84 6.10 -13.53
CA ASP A 114 4.97 5.57 -12.77
C ASP A 114 4.86 4.06 -12.45
N ILE A 115 3.69 3.42 -12.65
CA ILE A 115 3.49 1.98 -12.41
C ILE A 115 4.54 1.12 -13.11
N PRO A 116 4.82 1.26 -14.41
CA PRO A 116 5.81 0.44 -15.10
C PRO A 116 7.22 0.57 -14.50
N ARG A 117 7.59 1.75 -14.00
CA ARG A 117 8.89 1.99 -13.38
C ARG A 117 9.04 1.27 -12.04
N LEU A 118 7.95 1.23 -11.23
CA LEU A 118 7.94 0.47 -9.98
C LEU A 118 7.99 -1.04 -10.24
N VAL A 119 7.22 -1.52 -11.21
CA VAL A 119 7.23 -2.94 -11.59
C VAL A 119 8.60 -3.35 -12.12
N ALA A 120 9.19 -2.55 -13.02
CA ALA A 120 10.54 -2.80 -13.55
C ALA A 120 11.60 -2.83 -12.43
N ALA A 121 11.46 -2.01 -11.38
CA ALA A 121 12.36 -2.02 -10.25
C ALA A 121 12.26 -3.31 -9.40
N VAL A 122 11.07 -3.91 -9.28
CA VAL A 122 10.89 -5.23 -8.67
C VAL A 122 11.49 -6.32 -9.54
N ASP A 123 11.45 -6.17 -10.87
CA ASP A 123 11.98 -7.13 -11.83
C ASP A 123 13.48 -7.01 -12.06
N ALA A 124 14.09 -5.94 -11.58
CA ALA A 124 15.50 -5.69 -11.82
C ALA A 124 16.36 -6.91 -11.47
N LEU A 125 17.07 -7.37 -12.49
CA LEU A 125 18.04 -8.47 -12.36
C LEU A 125 19.20 -8.01 -11.49
N GLY A 126 19.55 -8.80 -10.51
CA GLY A 126 20.66 -8.55 -9.60
C GLY A 126 20.97 -9.81 -8.81
N GLU A 127 22.01 -9.77 -7.98
CA GLU A 127 22.37 -10.91 -7.14
C GLU A 127 21.24 -11.38 -6.21
N ARG A 128 20.32 -10.49 -5.88
CA ARG A 128 19.10 -10.79 -5.10
C ARG A 128 17.89 -10.09 -5.71
N PRO A 129 16.73 -10.76 -5.76
CA PRO A 129 15.49 -10.14 -6.23
C PRO A 129 15.10 -8.96 -5.34
N VAL A 130 14.47 -7.95 -5.93
CA VAL A 130 13.82 -6.86 -5.20
C VAL A 130 12.44 -7.32 -4.79
N ASP A 131 12.13 -7.20 -3.50
CA ASP A 131 10.84 -7.62 -2.95
C ASP A 131 9.81 -6.48 -2.92
N VAL A 132 10.28 -5.24 -2.71
CA VAL A 132 9.44 -4.05 -2.69
C VAL A 132 10.13 -2.88 -3.37
N ALA A 133 9.44 -2.24 -4.30
CA ALA A 133 9.81 -0.94 -4.87
C ALA A 133 8.84 0.13 -4.37
N ILE A 134 9.36 1.22 -3.81
CA ILE A 134 8.60 2.33 -3.25
C ILE A 134 8.72 3.52 -4.18
N GLY A 135 7.59 4.12 -4.57
CA GLY A 135 7.57 5.43 -5.18
C GLY A 135 7.95 6.50 -4.15
N SER A 136 9.16 7.02 -4.24
CA SER A 136 9.76 7.90 -3.23
C SER A 136 9.80 9.36 -3.69
N ARG A 137 9.35 10.23 -2.81
CA ARG A 137 9.43 11.70 -2.94
C ARG A 137 10.79 12.24 -2.49
N ARG A 138 11.68 11.39 -1.93
CA ARG A 138 12.84 11.80 -1.13
C ARG A 138 14.19 11.34 -1.65
N VAL A 139 14.19 10.50 -2.66
CA VAL A 139 15.40 10.15 -3.41
C VAL A 139 15.70 11.20 -4.49
N PRO A 140 16.91 11.29 -5.01
CA PRO A 140 17.23 12.18 -6.13
C PRO A 140 16.24 12.00 -7.29
N GLY A 141 15.66 13.09 -7.76
CA GLY A 141 14.60 13.10 -8.78
C GLY A 141 13.16 12.99 -8.22
N GLY A 142 12.98 12.59 -6.96
CA GLY A 142 11.69 12.58 -6.30
C GLY A 142 11.27 13.97 -5.81
N ARG A 143 9.99 14.29 -5.87
CA ARG A 143 9.48 15.61 -5.45
C ARG A 143 8.03 15.56 -5.00
N THR A 144 7.62 16.61 -4.30
CA THR A 144 6.23 16.84 -3.88
C THR A 144 5.78 18.20 -4.41
N VAL A 145 4.60 18.25 -5.01
CA VAL A 145 3.98 19.47 -5.56
C VAL A 145 2.74 19.80 -4.72
N GLY A 146 2.57 21.06 -4.40
CA GLY A 146 1.38 21.59 -3.72
C GLY A 146 1.40 21.50 -2.17
N TRP A 147 2.38 20.84 -1.55
CA TRP A 147 2.42 20.73 -0.09
C TRP A 147 2.91 22.01 0.60
N PRO A 148 2.25 22.42 1.69
CA PRO A 148 2.78 23.48 2.53
C PRO A 148 4.04 23.02 3.28
N LEU A 149 4.96 23.97 3.58
CA LEU A 149 6.23 23.69 4.23
C LEU A 149 6.07 22.89 5.54
N LYS A 150 5.05 23.21 6.34
CA LYS A 150 4.74 22.49 7.58
C LYS A 150 4.54 20.99 7.36
N ARG A 151 3.83 20.62 6.30
CA ARG A 151 3.59 19.19 5.95
C ARG A 151 4.88 18.50 5.52
N HIS A 152 5.77 19.18 4.80
CA HIS A 152 7.09 18.67 4.47
C HIS A 152 7.93 18.36 5.71
N VAL A 153 7.96 19.30 6.68
CA VAL A 153 8.73 19.14 7.92
C VAL A 153 8.20 17.96 8.75
N ILE A 154 6.88 17.89 8.97
CA ILE A 154 6.25 16.80 9.73
C ILE A 154 6.52 15.45 9.05
N SER A 155 6.28 15.36 7.76
CA SER A 155 6.48 14.12 7.02
C SER A 155 7.95 13.67 7.01
N ARG A 156 8.91 14.62 6.98
CA ARG A 156 10.36 14.28 7.12
C ARG A 156 10.69 13.82 8.53
N ALA A 157 10.14 14.46 9.55
CA ALA A 157 10.36 14.07 10.94
C ALA A 157 9.83 12.66 11.22
N VAL A 158 8.62 12.33 10.75
CA VAL A 158 8.04 10.98 10.87
C VAL A 158 8.93 9.95 10.18
N SER A 159 9.39 10.22 8.96
CA SER A 159 10.25 9.26 8.26
C SER A 159 11.61 9.07 8.91
N LEU A 160 12.19 10.15 9.41
CA LEU A 160 13.46 10.07 10.13
C LEU A 160 13.28 9.26 11.42
N PHE A 161 12.24 9.55 12.19
CA PHE A 161 11.88 8.81 13.40
C PHE A 161 11.68 7.32 13.11
N THR A 162 10.83 6.96 12.15
CA THR A 162 10.56 5.57 11.77
C THR A 162 11.83 4.84 11.34
N ARG A 163 12.65 5.49 10.52
CA ARG A 163 13.92 4.95 10.05
C ARG A 163 14.87 4.62 11.20
N TRP A 164 14.98 5.53 12.17
CA TRP A 164 15.85 5.34 13.34
C TRP A 164 15.30 4.29 14.30
N VAL A 165 13.99 4.30 14.53
CA VAL A 165 13.34 3.47 15.54
C VAL A 165 13.12 2.03 15.05
N LEU A 166 12.76 1.86 13.76
CA LEU A 166 12.50 0.54 13.16
C LEU A 166 13.69 0.00 12.35
N TRP A 167 14.77 0.78 12.21
CA TRP A 167 15.99 0.42 11.47
C TRP A 167 15.71 0.04 10.01
N VAL A 168 14.69 0.63 9.41
CA VAL A 168 14.32 0.40 8.01
C VAL A 168 15.14 1.34 7.11
N PRO A 169 15.97 0.83 6.18
CA PRO A 169 16.88 1.65 5.36
C PRO A 169 16.16 2.33 4.18
N VAL A 170 15.05 3.02 4.45
CA VAL A 170 14.19 3.68 3.47
C VAL A 170 14.06 5.16 3.81
N ARG A 171 14.08 6.04 2.80
CA ARG A 171 13.95 7.50 2.99
C ARG A 171 12.49 7.95 3.05
N ASP A 172 11.62 7.34 2.25
CA ASP A 172 10.19 7.65 2.19
C ASP A 172 9.33 6.50 2.70
N VAL A 173 9.23 6.38 4.02
CA VAL A 173 8.53 5.29 4.70
C VAL A 173 6.99 5.38 4.57
N SER A 174 6.45 6.58 4.37
CA SER A 174 5.01 6.86 4.38
C SER A 174 4.37 6.89 2.98
N SER A 175 5.14 6.58 1.92
CA SER A 175 4.56 6.52 0.58
C SER A 175 3.68 5.29 0.43
N GLY A 176 2.42 5.46 -0.02
CA GLY A 176 1.49 4.39 -0.34
C GLY A 176 1.74 3.74 -1.69
N PHE A 177 2.49 4.40 -2.59
CA PHE A 177 2.76 3.90 -3.93
C PHE A 177 3.88 2.87 -3.91
N ARG A 178 3.53 1.59 -4.03
CA ARG A 178 4.47 0.47 -3.86
C ARG A 178 4.16 -0.67 -4.80
N ALA A 179 5.18 -1.19 -5.46
CA ALA A 179 5.13 -2.51 -6.09
C ALA A 179 5.73 -3.55 -5.14
N VAL A 180 5.03 -4.64 -4.94
CA VAL A 180 5.36 -5.71 -3.99
C VAL A 180 5.36 -7.05 -4.71
N ARG A 181 6.46 -7.80 -4.63
CA ARG A 181 6.49 -9.20 -5.03
C ARG A 181 5.64 -10.01 -4.05
N LEU A 182 4.53 -10.58 -4.50
CA LEU A 182 3.52 -11.18 -3.62
C LEU A 182 4.04 -12.40 -2.84
N GLY A 183 5.02 -13.14 -3.37
CA GLY A 183 5.72 -14.18 -2.62
C GLY A 183 6.46 -13.71 -1.36
N MET A 184 6.65 -12.38 -1.21
CA MET A 184 7.17 -11.80 0.03
C MET A 184 6.18 -11.92 1.20
N LEU A 185 4.88 -11.96 0.92
CA LEU A 185 3.85 -12.11 1.95
C LEU A 185 4.00 -13.43 2.72
N ASP A 186 4.37 -14.52 2.04
CA ASP A 186 4.62 -15.81 2.69
C ASP A 186 5.82 -15.74 3.61
N ARG A 187 6.90 -15.16 3.11
CA ARG A 187 8.13 -14.99 3.89
C ARG A 187 7.89 -14.14 5.14
N ILE A 188 6.99 -13.17 5.05
CA ILE A 188 6.57 -12.36 6.19
C ILE A 188 5.73 -13.21 7.15
N ALA A 189 4.76 -13.99 6.65
CA ALA A 189 3.90 -14.85 7.47
C ALA A 189 4.71 -15.92 8.21
N GLU A 190 5.67 -16.55 7.56
CA GLU A 190 6.57 -17.55 8.15
C GLU A 190 7.46 -16.99 9.26
N ARG A 191 7.90 -15.74 9.14
CA ARG A 191 8.83 -15.11 10.08
C ARG A 191 8.17 -14.24 11.16
N ASN A 192 6.97 -13.77 10.89
CA ASN A 192 6.19 -12.91 11.77
C ASN A 192 4.73 -13.35 11.79
N SER A 193 4.35 -14.20 12.74
CA SER A 193 2.94 -14.56 12.99
C SER A 193 2.04 -13.32 13.28
N ALA A 194 2.63 -12.18 13.61
CA ALA A 194 1.95 -10.91 13.86
C ALA A 194 1.40 -10.21 12.60
N LEU A 195 1.84 -10.58 11.40
CA LEU A 195 1.22 -10.14 10.13
C LEU A 195 0.01 -10.99 9.75
N ALA A 196 -0.19 -12.09 10.45
CA ALA A 196 -1.43 -12.83 10.35
C ALA A 196 -2.57 -11.92 10.88
N ALA A 197 -3.17 -11.19 9.98
CA ALA A 197 -4.45 -10.49 9.96
C ALA A 197 -4.93 -9.71 11.22
N ALA A 198 -4.63 -10.11 12.44
CA ALA A 198 -5.26 -9.56 13.65
C ALA A 198 -4.48 -8.39 14.30
N GLU A 199 -3.21 -8.16 13.96
CA GLU A 199 -2.38 -7.13 14.58
C GLU A 199 -1.83 -6.07 13.60
N CYS A 200 -2.33 -6.06 12.35
CA CYS A 200 -1.91 -5.08 11.36
C CYS A 200 -2.51 -3.71 11.72
N PRO A 201 -1.72 -2.65 11.83
CA PRO A 201 -2.24 -1.32 12.12
C PRO A 201 -3.26 -0.89 11.05
N ASN A 202 -4.41 -0.42 11.50
CA ASN A 202 -5.35 0.25 10.62
C ASN A 202 -4.94 1.73 10.48
N GLY A 203 -4.86 2.25 9.25
CA GLY A 203 -4.49 3.63 8.99
C GLY A 203 -3.08 3.79 8.41
N TYR A 204 -2.51 4.98 8.55
CA TYR A 204 -1.24 5.31 7.89
C TYR A 204 -0.03 4.55 8.47
N ALA A 205 -0.05 4.16 9.74
CA ALA A 205 1.01 3.34 10.34
C ALA A 205 1.19 1.96 9.67
N PHE A 206 0.25 1.55 8.85
CA PHE A 206 0.35 0.33 8.06
C PHE A 206 1.56 0.34 7.11
N PHE A 207 1.84 1.49 6.49
CA PHE A 207 2.92 1.58 5.52
C PHE A 207 4.29 1.38 6.15
N GLU A 208 4.49 1.95 7.33
CA GLU A 208 5.71 1.77 8.10
C GLU A 208 5.84 0.36 8.64
N TYR A 209 4.74 -0.21 9.13
CA TYR A 209 4.67 -1.58 9.61
C TYR A 209 5.01 -2.59 8.50
N MET A 210 4.45 -2.43 7.32
CA MET A 210 4.73 -3.29 6.17
C MET A 210 6.22 -3.27 5.80
N LEU A 211 6.85 -2.09 5.77
CA LEU A 211 8.28 -1.98 5.46
C LEU A 211 9.14 -2.63 6.54
N TRP A 212 8.79 -2.44 7.80
CA TRP A 212 9.45 -3.12 8.90
C TRP A 212 9.34 -4.64 8.78
N ALA A 213 8.16 -5.16 8.46
CA ALA A 213 7.92 -6.58 8.29
C ALA A 213 8.73 -7.18 7.14
N VAL A 214 8.75 -6.50 5.98
CA VAL A 214 9.59 -6.86 4.83
C VAL A 214 11.06 -6.88 5.23
N HIS A 215 11.55 -5.82 5.89
CA HIS A 215 12.94 -5.74 6.33
C HIS A 215 13.30 -6.86 7.32
N ARG A 216 12.44 -7.15 8.30
CA ARG A 216 12.62 -8.24 9.27
C ARG A 216 12.59 -9.62 8.63
N ALA A 217 11.84 -9.80 7.55
CA ALA A 217 11.83 -11.02 6.76
C ALA A 217 13.03 -11.14 5.79
N GLY A 218 13.97 -10.18 5.83
CA GLY A 218 15.17 -10.16 4.98
C GLY A 218 14.87 -9.74 3.54
N GLY A 219 13.73 -9.06 3.31
CA GLY A 219 13.35 -8.54 2.01
C GLY A 219 14.19 -7.37 1.58
N ARG A 220 14.43 -7.26 0.27
CA ARG A 220 15.14 -6.15 -0.38
C ARG A 220 14.15 -5.08 -0.80
N ILE A 221 14.38 -3.85 -0.34
CA ILE A 221 13.54 -2.68 -0.62
C ILE A 221 14.37 -1.70 -1.45
N VAL A 222 13.78 -1.14 -2.51
CA VAL A 222 14.36 -0.07 -3.31
C VAL A 222 13.41 1.11 -3.40
N GLU A 223 13.94 2.29 -3.72
CA GLU A 223 13.16 3.51 -3.88
C GLU A 223 13.29 4.03 -5.31
N VAL A 224 12.16 4.29 -5.95
CA VAL A 224 12.04 4.83 -7.31
C VAL A 224 11.55 6.28 -7.19
N PRO A 225 12.23 7.28 -7.78
CA PRO A 225 11.79 8.66 -7.68
C PRO A 225 10.43 8.86 -8.37
N ILE A 226 9.50 9.51 -7.66
CA ILE A 226 8.18 9.91 -8.20
C ILE A 226 7.90 11.38 -7.96
N THR A 227 6.95 11.93 -8.70
CA THR A 227 6.30 13.19 -8.39
C THR A 227 5.00 12.90 -7.65
N PHE A 228 4.88 13.38 -6.41
CA PHE A 228 3.65 13.33 -5.66
C PHE A 228 2.96 14.69 -5.77
N THR A 229 1.75 14.73 -6.27
CA THR A 229 0.95 15.96 -6.35
C THR A 229 -0.08 15.97 -5.23
N ASP A 230 -0.25 17.10 -4.54
CA ASP A 230 -1.31 17.17 -3.53
C ASP A 230 -2.66 17.01 -4.23
N ARG A 231 -3.58 16.32 -3.57
CA ARG A 231 -4.89 15.98 -4.13
C ARG A 231 -5.63 17.24 -4.59
N THR A 232 -6.31 17.13 -5.72
CA THR A 232 -7.10 18.23 -6.29
C THR A 232 -8.50 18.31 -5.68
N HIS A 233 -9.04 17.17 -5.22
CA HIS A 233 -10.37 17.04 -4.63
C HIS A 233 -10.33 16.28 -3.30
N GLY A 234 -11.21 16.65 -2.37
CA GLY A 234 -11.36 15.98 -1.08
C GLY A 234 -10.50 16.57 0.06
N ALA A 235 -10.99 16.46 1.30
CA ALA A 235 -10.27 16.89 2.49
C ALA A 235 -9.21 15.84 2.89
N SER A 236 -8.07 16.29 3.41
CA SER A 236 -7.07 15.39 3.98
C SER A 236 -7.68 14.62 5.16
N LYS A 237 -7.73 13.29 5.06
CA LYS A 237 -8.21 12.41 6.14
C LYS A 237 -7.17 12.25 7.25
N ALA A 238 -5.94 12.78 7.05
CA ALA A 238 -4.89 12.79 8.06
C ALA A 238 -5.10 13.96 9.02
N ASP A 239 -5.72 13.68 10.16
CA ASP A 239 -5.84 14.64 11.25
C ASP A 239 -4.73 14.43 12.31
N PHE A 240 -4.66 15.35 13.27
CA PHE A 240 -3.67 15.29 14.36
C PHE A 240 -3.88 14.06 15.27
N ALA A 241 -5.11 13.59 15.41
CA ALA A 241 -5.43 12.40 16.21
C ALA A 241 -4.91 11.13 15.55
N GLU A 242 -5.00 11.02 14.23
CA GLU A 242 -4.43 9.93 13.44
C GLU A 242 -2.90 9.90 13.50
N ALA A 243 -2.26 11.06 13.36
CA ALA A 243 -0.80 11.16 13.48
C ALA A 243 -0.32 10.70 14.87
N ARG A 244 -1.02 11.11 15.94
CA ARG A 244 -0.70 10.67 17.32
C ARG A 244 -0.92 9.17 17.51
N ARG A 245 -1.98 8.60 16.93
CA ARG A 245 -2.25 7.16 16.98
C ARG A 245 -1.16 6.39 16.27
N SER A 246 -0.78 6.82 15.06
CA SER A 246 0.30 6.21 14.27
C SER A 246 1.63 6.22 15.02
N ILE A 247 2.00 7.33 15.68
CA ILE A 247 3.21 7.40 16.52
C ILE A 247 3.14 6.39 17.67
N GLY A 248 1.98 6.26 18.34
CA GLY A 248 1.80 5.28 19.40
C GLY A 248 1.96 3.83 18.93
N GLU A 249 1.47 3.50 17.75
CA GLU A 249 1.61 2.17 17.14
C GLU A 249 3.08 1.90 16.75
N LEU A 250 3.75 2.88 16.16
CA LEU A 250 5.18 2.78 15.83
C LEU A 250 6.06 2.60 17.06
N LEU A 251 5.75 3.28 18.16
CA LEU A 251 6.48 3.07 19.44
C LEU A 251 6.25 1.67 20.01
N ARG A 252 5.03 1.15 19.97
CA ARG A 252 4.75 -0.24 20.36
C ARG A 252 5.54 -1.24 19.52
N LEU A 253 5.58 -1.00 18.21
CA LEU A 253 6.35 -1.82 17.28
C LEU A 253 7.85 -1.74 17.56
N ALA A 254 8.36 -0.56 17.90
CA ALA A 254 9.74 -0.34 18.30
C ALA A 254 10.12 -1.13 19.54
N VAL A 255 9.30 -1.03 20.59
CA VAL A 255 9.50 -1.77 21.84
C VAL A 255 9.57 -3.28 21.54
N ARG A 256 8.62 -3.82 20.78
CA ARG A 256 8.65 -5.24 20.37
C ARG A 256 9.92 -5.60 19.58
N THR A 257 10.39 -4.70 18.71
CA THR A 257 11.61 -4.90 17.92
C THR A 257 12.84 -4.97 18.83
N TRP A 258 12.96 -4.04 19.75
CA TRP A 258 14.13 -3.91 20.64
C TRP A 258 14.18 -5.04 21.68
N PHE A 259 13.05 -5.33 22.34
CA PHE A 259 12.98 -6.45 23.30
C PHE A 259 13.12 -7.81 22.60
N GLY A 260 12.54 -8.01 21.42
CA GLY A 260 12.72 -9.25 20.64
C GLY A 260 14.18 -9.51 20.23
N VAL A 261 14.97 -8.45 20.01
CA VAL A 261 16.42 -8.56 19.76
C VAL A 261 17.17 -8.93 21.04
N PHE A 262 16.78 -8.37 22.19
CA PHE A 262 17.40 -8.70 23.49
C PHE A 262 17.17 -10.17 23.88
N VAL A 263 15.94 -10.67 23.77
CA VAL A 263 15.59 -12.05 24.10
C VAL A 263 16.33 -13.07 23.22
N ARG A 264 16.52 -12.77 21.92
CA ARG A 264 17.28 -13.67 21.03
C ARG A 264 18.79 -13.64 21.27
N ARG A 265 19.36 -12.55 21.82
CA ARG A 265 20.79 -12.50 22.20
C ARG A 265 21.09 -13.24 23.48
N SER A 266 20.13 -13.34 24.40
CA SER A 266 20.27 -14.08 25.65
C SER A 266 20.11 -15.60 25.54
N HIS A 267 19.69 -16.10 24.36
CA HIS A 267 19.49 -17.53 24.08
C HIS A 267 20.45 -18.08 23.00
N LYS A 268 21.62 -17.49 22.80
CA LYS A 268 22.71 -18.15 22.09
C LYS A 268 23.58 -18.85 23.14
N PRO A 269 23.75 -20.20 23.01
CA PRO A 269 24.62 -20.96 23.88
C PRO A 269 26.09 -20.54 23.70
#